data_db763768e87ea05156b5186f93596448
#
_entry.id   db763768e87ea05156b5186f93596448
#
_cell.length_a   1.000
_cell.length_b   1.000
_cell.length_c   1.000
_cell.angle_alpha   90.00
_cell.angle_beta   90.00
_cell.angle_gamma   90.00
#
_symmetry.space_group_name_H-M   'P 1'
#
loop_
_entity.id
_entity.type
_entity.pdbx_description
1 polymer ?
#
loop_
_entity_poly.entity_id
_entity_poly.type
_entity_poly.pdbx_seq_one_letter_code
_entity_poly.pdbx_strand_id
1 'polypeptide(L)'
;TGPDIIFFWVARMIMAGCEFMKEIPFRNVYFTSIIRDEQGRKLSKSLGNSPDPLDVIAEYGADALRFTITYIAPVGMDIRYSNEKCEIGKTFANKLWNACRFRQMQGDTSAHFRALPPEIAAELSGDERWMLAKLDAAIDSINTAIAEFRFHSAAHEVYDLVWSCFCDWFIEAEKVPMRAGGGEKERALAVLDYALYRILRLLHPFMPFITEELAHQMGFLSDGETIMFEPFPEDDGFRNADASELARIDGKFELVRAGRFLKASYNLPDGKKVKFFVKAVDAEALAFLEAEKASALSLLNAEAIEFTLADYDPAAHGAAPSQVCSLGTVY
;
A
#
# COMPACT_ATOMS: atom_id res chain seq x y z
N THR A 1 27.35 -5.86 4.53
CA THR A 1 28.63 -5.29 4.14
C THR A 1 28.53 -4.58 2.78
N GLY A 2 29.52 -3.77 2.40
CA GLY A 2 29.65 -3.21 1.06
C GLY A 2 30.65 -3.98 0.20
N PRO A 3 30.49 -3.98 -1.15
CA PRO A 3 31.42 -4.68 -2.04
C PRO A 3 32.89 -4.20 -1.87
N ASP A 4 33.08 -2.90 -1.65
CA ASP A 4 34.41 -2.26 -1.54
C ASP A 4 35.24 -2.75 -0.34
N ILE A 5 34.57 -3.30 0.69
CA ILE A 5 35.22 -3.68 1.95
C ILE A 5 35.18 -5.20 2.24
N ILE A 6 34.72 -6.01 1.30
CA ILE A 6 34.60 -7.47 1.47
C ILE A 6 35.96 -8.09 1.86
N PHE A 7 37.02 -7.69 1.18
CA PHE A 7 38.36 -8.23 1.40
C PHE A 7 38.92 -7.82 2.76
N PHE A 8 38.74 -6.58 3.18
CA PHE A 8 39.28 -6.06 4.43
C PHE A 8 38.42 -6.35 5.65
N TRP A 9 37.15 -6.73 5.43
CA TRP A 9 36.15 -6.90 6.49
C TRP A 9 35.66 -8.34 6.58
N VAL A 10 35.00 -8.84 5.54
CA VAL A 10 34.39 -10.18 5.54
C VAL A 10 35.45 -11.29 5.53
N ALA A 11 36.49 -11.17 4.69
CA ALA A 11 37.57 -12.16 4.64
C ALA A 11 38.28 -12.32 6.00
N ARG A 12 38.51 -11.23 6.72
CA ARG A 12 39.10 -11.27 8.07
C ARG A 12 38.20 -11.97 9.09
N MET A 13 36.89 -11.75 9.02
CA MET A 13 35.93 -12.46 9.87
C MET A 13 35.94 -13.96 9.60
N ILE A 14 35.97 -14.37 8.32
CA ILE A 14 36.04 -15.77 7.93
C ILE A 14 37.35 -16.40 8.44
N MET A 15 38.49 -15.75 8.22
CA MET A 15 39.79 -16.25 8.68
C MET A 15 39.82 -16.41 10.20
N ALA A 16 39.37 -15.43 10.96
CA ALA A 16 39.33 -15.48 12.42
C ALA A 16 38.34 -16.56 12.92
N GLY A 17 37.17 -16.67 12.33
CA GLY A 17 36.18 -17.70 12.66
C GLY A 17 36.74 -19.12 12.45
N CYS A 18 37.34 -19.37 11.27
CA CYS A 18 37.94 -20.66 10.96
C CYS A 18 39.14 -20.97 11.86
N GLU A 19 39.99 -19.96 12.15
CA GLU A 19 41.19 -20.20 12.97
C GLU A 19 40.86 -20.40 14.44
N PHE A 20 40.07 -19.52 15.04
CA PHE A 20 39.85 -19.51 16.50
C PHE A 20 38.63 -20.36 16.94
N MET A 21 37.52 -20.29 16.15
CA MET A 21 36.30 -21.02 16.51
C MET A 21 36.13 -22.34 15.77
N LYS A 22 36.96 -22.62 14.75
CA LYS A 22 36.90 -23.81 13.88
C LYS A 22 35.57 -23.94 13.12
N GLU A 23 34.86 -22.84 12.94
CA GLU A 23 33.58 -22.75 12.24
C GLU A 23 33.56 -21.56 11.28
N ILE A 24 32.69 -21.64 10.27
CA ILE A 24 32.38 -20.48 9.43
C ILE A 24 31.48 -19.52 10.22
N PRO A 25 31.83 -18.21 10.31
CA PRO A 25 31.13 -17.26 11.17
C PRO A 25 29.72 -16.92 10.68
N PHE A 26 29.43 -17.10 9.41
CA PHE A 26 28.12 -16.83 8.78
C PHE A 26 27.99 -17.57 7.45
N ARG A 27 26.75 -17.86 7.04
CA ARG A 27 26.45 -18.58 5.79
C ARG A 27 26.08 -17.66 4.64
N ASN A 28 25.62 -16.45 4.95
CA ASN A 28 25.18 -15.47 3.97
C ASN A 28 25.98 -14.18 4.12
N VAL A 29 26.30 -13.55 2.98
CA VAL A 29 26.92 -12.23 2.91
C VAL A 29 26.03 -11.35 2.05
N TYR A 30 25.37 -10.40 2.70
CA TYR A 30 24.52 -9.42 2.00
C TYR A 30 25.32 -8.17 1.65
N PHE A 31 25.29 -7.78 0.37
CA PHE A 31 25.92 -6.58 -0.11
C PHE A 31 24.93 -5.43 -0.12
N THR A 32 25.13 -4.46 0.79
CA THR A 32 24.36 -3.24 0.80
C THR A 32 24.81 -2.31 -0.33
N SER A 33 23.89 -1.53 -0.86
CA SER A 33 24.20 -0.45 -1.79
C SER A 33 25.09 0.60 -1.13
N ILE A 34 25.96 1.23 -1.91
CA ILE A 34 26.78 2.37 -1.46
C ILE A 34 26.08 3.66 -1.87
N ILE A 35 25.95 4.57 -0.91
CA ILE A 35 25.31 5.86 -1.16
C ILE A 35 26.31 6.78 -1.84
N ARG A 36 25.89 7.38 -2.97
CA ARG A 36 26.62 8.37 -3.76
C ARG A 36 25.78 9.64 -3.86
N ASP A 37 26.43 10.77 -4.14
CA ASP A 37 25.72 12.00 -4.45
C ASP A 37 25.02 11.91 -5.83
N GLU A 38 24.29 12.93 -6.21
CA GLU A 38 23.54 12.97 -7.49
C GLU A 38 24.45 12.86 -8.71
N GLN A 39 25.72 13.30 -8.60
CA GLN A 39 26.73 13.18 -9.64
C GLN A 39 27.39 11.80 -9.66
N GLY A 40 27.01 10.89 -8.76
CA GLY A 40 27.56 9.54 -8.65
C GLY A 40 28.90 9.47 -7.92
N ARG A 41 29.35 10.56 -7.24
CA ARG A 41 30.58 10.57 -6.47
C ARG A 41 30.36 9.95 -5.10
N LYS A 42 31.34 9.25 -4.56
CA LYS A 42 31.32 8.71 -3.21
C LYS A 42 31.17 9.83 -2.17
N LEU A 43 30.30 9.64 -1.20
CA LEU A 43 30.15 10.59 -0.10
C LEU A 43 31.44 10.70 0.71
N SER A 44 31.87 11.92 0.97
CA SER A 44 33.09 12.21 1.73
C SER A 44 32.98 13.53 2.47
N LYS A 45 33.41 13.52 3.72
CA LYS A 45 33.49 14.76 4.53
C LYS A 45 34.43 15.80 3.89
N SER A 46 35.51 15.35 3.25
CA SER A 46 36.46 16.26 2.58
C SER A 46 35.89 16.93 1.33
N LEU A 47 34.92 16.30 0.66
CA LEU A 47 34.21 16.89 -0.49
C LEU A 47 33.00 17.73 -0.08
N GLY A 48 32.60 17.69 1.20
CA GLY A 48 31.43 18.41 1.68
C GLY A 48 30.08 17.90 1.11
N ASN A 49 30.09 16.72 0.47
CA ASN A 49 28.90 16.13 -0.16
C ASN A 49 28.24 15.03 0.70
N SER A 50 28.63 14.90 1.96
CA SER A 50 28.04 13.94 2.91
C SER A 50 27.08 14.70 3.82
N PRO A 51 25.76 14.60 3.64
CA PRO A 51 24.78 15.20 4.54
C PRO A 51 24.91 14.59 5.93
N ASP A 52 24.67 15.39 6.97
CA ASP A 52 24.54 14.88 8.32
C ASP A 52 23.17 14.16 8.45
N PRO A 53 23.14 12.86 8.81
CA PRO A 53 21.88 12.16 9.00
C PRO A 53 20.96 12.81 10.05
N LEU A 54 21.52 13.49 11.06
CA LEU A 54 20.73 14.16 12.09
C LEU A 54 19.99 15.38 11.52
N ASP A 55 20.60 16.12 10.61
CA ASP A 55 19.95 17.24 9.93
C ASP A 55 18.81 16.73 9.03
N VAL A 56 19.03 15.62 8.31
CA VAL A 56 17.99 14.99 7.49
C VAL A 56 16.83 14.48 8.36
N ILE A 57 17.13 13.87 9.51
CA ILE A 57 16.10 13.41 10.46
C ILE A 57 15.32 14.60 11.04
N ALA A 58 15.97 15.70 11.33
CA ALA A 58 15.31 16.91 11.84
C ALA A 58 14.32 17.51 10.83
N GLU A 59 14.63 17.41 9.52
CA GLU A 59 13.81 17.96 8.44
C GLU A 59 12.69 17.00 7.96
N TYR A 60 13.01 15.72 7.79
CA TYR A 60 12.11 14.73 7.16
C TYR A 60 11.55 13.69 8.14
N GLY A 61 12.23 13.44 9.25
CA GLY A 61 11.93 12.39 10.21
C GLY A 61 12.75 11.12 9.99
N ALA A 62 12.96 10.37 11.08
CA ALA A 62 13.78 9.15 11.05
C ALA A 62 13.16 8.06 10.18
N ASP A 63 11.86 7.85 10.24
CA ASP A 63 11.15 6.87 9.43
C ASP A 63 11.21 7.19 7.93
N ALA A 64 11.11 8.48 7.58
CA ALA A 64 11.22 8.91 6.20
C ALA A 64 12.59 8.59 5.61
N LEU A 65 13.66 8.86 6.35
CA LEU A 65 15.03 8.52 5.93
C LEU A 65 15.21 7.00 5.80
N ARG A 66 14.80 6.21 6.81
CA ARG A 66 14.92 4.76 6.83
C ARG A 66 14.18 4.11 5.65
N PHE A 67 12.92 4.48 5.48
CA PHE A 67 12.08 3.95 4.39
C PHE A 67 12.66 4.32 3.03
N THR A 68 13.00 5.59 2.82
CA THR A 68 13.51 6.07 1.54
C THR A 68 14.78 5.34 1.14
N ILE A 69 15.76 5.20 2.04
CA ILE A 69 17.00 4.48 1.73
C ILE A 69 16.71 3.04 1.31
N THR A 70 15.80 2.34 1.99
CA THR A 70 15.45 0.96 1.63
C THR A 70 14.69 0.91 0.29
N TYR A 71 13.77 1.85 0.09
CA TYR A 71 12.91 1.94 -1.10
C TYR A 71 13.67 2.25 -2.38
N ILE A 72 14.75 3.07 -2.31
CA ILE A 72 15.55 3.45 -3.48
C ILE A 72 16.82 2.59 -3.69
N ALA A 73 17.03 1.55 -2.88
CA ALA A 73 18.26 0.75 -2.85
C ALA A 73 18.12 -0.58 -3.59
N PRO A 74 18.27 -0.64 -4.93
CA PRO A 74 18.24 -1.90 -5.64
C PRO A 74 19.44 -2.77 -5.26
N VAL A 75 19.23 -4.08 -5.25
CA VAL A 75 20.28 -5.05 -4.90
C VAL A 75 21.47 -4.93 -5.86
N GLY A 76 22.68 -4.80 -5.31
CA GLY A 76 23.93 -4.81 -6.09
C GLY A 76 24.25 -3.54 -6.87
N MET A 77 23.49 -2.47 -6.68
CA MET A 77 23.74 -1.17 -7.34
C MET A 77 23.95 -0.05 -6.32
N ASP A 78 24.72 0.97 -6.68
CA ASP A 78 24.90 2.15 -5.87
C ASP A 78 23.64 3.04 -5.90
N ILE A 79 23.36 3.71 -4.79
CA ILE A 79 22.24 4.64 -4.66
C ILE A 79 22.74 6.05 -4.97
N ARG A 80 22.09 6.72 -5.93
CA ARG A 80 22.21 8.18 -6.06
C ARG A 80 21.20 8.82 -5.10
N TYR A 81 21.70 9.45 -4.06
CA TYR A 81 20.93 10.02 -2.97
C TYR A 81 20.93 11.54 -3.03
N SER A 82 19.79 12.14 -2.75
CA SER A 82 19.67 13.53 -2.33
C SER A 82 18.64 13.60 -1.19
N ASN A 83 18.69 14.67 -0.38
CA ASN A 83 17.79 14.81 0.77
C ASN A 83 16.32 14.89 0.35
N GLU A 84 16.05 15.52 -0.80
CA GLU A 84 14.69 15.67 -1.35
C GLU A 84 13.99 14.33 -1.60
N LYS A 85 14.76 13.25 -1.82
CA LYS A 85 14.18 11.91 -1.97
C LYS A 85 13.49 11.43 -0.69
N CYS A 86 13.87 11.97 0.47
CA CYS A 86 13.20 11.67 1.74
C CYS A 86 11.73 12.13 1.78
N GLU A 87 11.30 13.01 0.85
CA GLU A 87 9.89 13.34 0.67
C GLU A 87 9.04 12.10 0.33
N ILE A 88 9.60 11.05 -0.30
CA ILE A 88 8.91 9.79 -0.56
C ILE A 88 8.43 9.17 0.76
N GLY A 89 9.35 8.97 1.70
CA GLY A 89 9.03 8.39 3.01
C GLY A 89 8.16 9.31 3.87
N LYS A 90 8.40 10.63 3.84
CA LYS A 90 7.61 11.62 4.58
C LYS A 90 6.16 11.69 4.09
N THR A 91 5.96 11.73 2.78
CA THR A 91 4.61 11.74 2.19
C THR A 91 3.89 10.42 2.46
N PHE A 92 4.61 9.30 2.42
CA PHE A 92 4.07 7.99 2.77
C PHE A 92 3.64 7.92 4.25
N ALA A 93 4.47 8.38 5.17
CA ALA A 93 4.13 8.49 6.58
C ALA A 93 2.87 9.34 6.80
N ASN A 94 2.79 10.51 6.15
CA ASN A 94 1.63 11.38 6.22
C ASN A 94 0.35 10.72 5.68
N LYS A 95 0.46 9.94 4.60
CA LYS A 95 -0.68 9.20 4.04
C LYS A 95 -1.20 8.16 5.02
N LEU A 96 -0.31 7.38 5.62
CA LEU A 96 -0.64 6.38 6.64
C LEU A 96 -1.28 7.03 7.87
N TRP A 97 -0.69 8.12 8.38
CA TRP A 97 -1.24 8.90 9.49
C TRP A 97 -2.67 9.36 9.22
N ASN A 98 -2.91 9.92 8.03
CA ASN A 98 -4.25 10.39 7.65
C ASN A 98 -5.25 9.23 7.51
N ALA A 99 -4.83 8.06 7.05
CA ALA A 99 -5.66 6.86 6.99
C ALA A 99 -6.10 6.41 8.39
N CYS A 100 -5.18 6.35 9.34
CA CYS A 100 -5.47 6.02 10.74
C CYS A 100 -6.39 7.07 11.38
N ARG A 101 -6.11 8.36 11.16
CA ARG A 101 -6.96 9.46 11.66
C ARG A 101 -8.38 9.37 11.07
N PHE A 102 -8.52 9.10 9.77
CA PHE A 102 -9.83 8.89 9.16
C PHE A 102 -10.58 7.74 9.87
N ARG A 103 -9.89 6.60 10.10
CA ARG A 103 -10.49 5.45 10.79
C ARG A 103 -10.94 5.79 12.21
N GLN A 104 -10.13 6.49 13.00
CA GLN A 104 -10.47 6.92 14.36
C GLN A 104 -11.74 7.79 14.40
N MET A 105 -11.94 8.64 13.39
CA MET A 105 -13.13 9.48 13.29
C MET A 105 -14.44 8.70 13.07
N GLN A 106 -14.36 7.41 12.72
CA GLN A 106 -15.55 6.58 12.46
C GLN A 106 -16.10 5.91 13.73
N GLY A 107 -15.37 5.93 14.84
CA GLY A 107 -15.75 5.36 16.12
C GLY A 107 -14.64 4.53 16.75
N ASP A 108 -14.98 3.80 17.82
CA ASP A 108 -14.02 2.99 18.57
C ASP A 108 -13.42 1.86 17.73
N THR A 109 -12.21 1.45 18.11
CA THR A 109 -11.51 0.34 17.46
C THR A 109 -12.28 -0.96 17.66
N SER A 110 -12.41 -1.73 16.58
CA SER A 110 -13.06 -3.03 16.62
C SER A 110 -12.27 -4.02 17.51
N ALA A 111 -12.98 -4.81 18.32
CA ALA A 111 -12.37 -5.92 19.07
C ALA A 111 -11.78 -7.02 18.14
N HIS A 112 -12.12 -6.99 16.86
CA HIS A 112 -11.75 -8.02 15.87
C HIS A 112 -10.50 -7.68 15.04
N PHE A 113 -9.74 -6.66 15.43
CA PHE A 113 -8.54 -6.25 14.68
C PHE A 113 -7.45 -7.34 14.60
N ARG A 114 -7.37 -8.25 15.57
CA ARG A 114 -6.40 -9.37 15.55
C ARG A 114 -6.85 -10.53 14.69
N ALA A 115 -8.15 -10.83 14.66
CA ALA A 115 -8.74 -11.91 13.89
C ALA A 115 -10.19 -11.58 13.54
N LEU A 116 -10.60 -11.84 12.30
CA LEU A 116 -12.00 -11.72 11.89
C LEU A 116 -12.77 -12.97 12.31
N PRO A 117 -13.86 -12.83 13.05
CA PRO A 117 -14.69 -13.96 13.41
C PRO A 117 -15.39 -14.55 12.17
N PRO A 118 -15.74 -15.86 12.19
CA PRO A 118 -16.37 -16.53 11.05
C PRO A 118 -17.64 -15.84 10.54
N GLU A 119 -18.39 -15.20 11.41
CA GLU A 119 -19.64 -14.49 11.08
C GLU A 119 -19.34 -13.28 10.19
N ILE A 120 -18.31 -12.50 10.53
CA ILE A 120 -17.86 -11.36 9.69
C ILE A 120 -17.25 -11.88 8.39
N ALA A 121 -16.41 -12.92 8.47
CA ALA A 121 -15.78 -13.51 7.29
C ALA A 121 -16.78 -14.07 6.26
N ALA A 122 -17.93 -14.57 6.72
CA ALA A 122 -18.98 -15.08 5.84
C ALA A 122 -19.77 -13.97 5.12
N GLU A 123 -19.80 -12.77 5.67
CA GLU A 123 -20.61 -11.63 5.16
C GLU A 123 -19.75 -10.58 4.42
N LEU A 124 -18.48 -10.84 4.16
CA LEU A 124 -17.58 -9.89 3.49
C LEU A 124 -18.16 -9.44 2.14
N SER A 125 -18.07 -8.14 1.87
CA SER A 125 -18.35 -7.57 0.54
C SER A 125 -17.27 -7.95 -0.48
N GLY A 126 -17.52 -7.70 -1.76
CA GLY A 126 -16.51 -7.90 -2.80
C GLY A 126 -15.27 -7.07 -2.56
N ASP A 127 -15.42 -5.80 -2.17
CA ASP A 127 -14.28 -4.90 -1.87
C ASP A 127 -13.47 -5.38 -0.65
N GLU A 128 -14.14 -5.87 0.39
CA GLU A 128 -13.48 -6.43 1.57
C GLU A 128 -12.71 -7.72 1.24
N ARG A 129 -13.32 -8.67 0.50
CA ARG A 129 -12.62 -9.88 0.03
C ARG A 129 -11.42 -9.54 -0.86
N TRP A 130 -11.59 -8.59 -1.76
CA TRP A 130 -10.50 -8.12 -2.62
C TRP A 130 -9.33 -7.56 -1.78
N MET A 131 -9.62 -6.69 -0.81
CA MET A 131 -8.57 -6.10 0.04
C MET A 131 -7.83 -7.17 0.85
N LEU A 132 -8.56 -8.12 1.45
CA LEU A 132 -7.96 -9.19 2.23
C LEU A 132 -7.12 -10.14 1.37
N ALA A 133 -7.58 -10.44 0.14
CA ALA A 133 -6.80 -11.23 -0.81
C ALA A 133 -5.51 -10.50 -1.26
N LYS A 134 -5.57 -9.18 -1.50
CA LYS A 134 -4.38 -8.36 -1.81
C LYS A 134 -3.43 -8.30 -0.61
N LEU A 135 -3.96 -8.20 0.60
CA LEU A 135 -3.17 -8.20 1.84
C LEU A 135 -2.40 -9.52 2.02
N ASP A 136 -3.08 -10.66 1.89
CA ASP A 136 -2.45 -11.97 2.02
C ASP A 136 -1.40 -12.20 0.92
N ALA A 137 -1.69 -11.81 -0.32
CA ALA A 137 -0.73 -11.90 -1.42
C ALA A 137 0.52 -11.04 -1.16
N ALA A 138 0.34 -9.83 -0.63
CA ALA A 138 1.44 -8.95 -0.26
C ALA A 138 2.23 -9.51 0.93
N ILE A 139 1.58 -10.08 1.95
CA ILE A 139 2.24 -10.76 3.08
C ILE A 139 3.19 -11.85 2.58
N ASP A 140 2.73 -12.72 1.70
CA ASP A 140 3.54 -13.80 1.11
C ASP A 140 4.73 -13.25 0.31
N SER A 141 4.47 -12.24 -0.53
CA SER A 141 5.50 -11.60 -1.35
C SER A 141 6.57 -10.93 -0.48
N ILE A 142 6.16 -10.20 0.55
CA ILE A 142 7.05 -9.52 1.50
C ILE A 142 7.86 -10.55 2.30
N ASN A 143 7.23 -11.60 2.85
CA ASN A 143 7.91 -12.66 3.58
C ASN A 143 8.99 -13.33 2.71
N THR A 144 8.64 -13.66 1.47
CA THR A 144 9.58 -14.24 0.49
C THR A 144 10.72 -13.26 0.18
N ALA A 145 10.42 -12.00 -0.07
CA ALA A 145 11.41 -10.99 -0.36
C ALA A 145 12.39 -10.76 0.81
N ILE A 146 11.89 -10.77 2.05
CA ILE A 146 12.74 -10.66 3.24
C ILE A 146 13.63 -11.90 3.40
N ALA A 147 13.07 -13.11 3.24
CA ALA A 147 13.83 -14.37 3.33
C ALA A 147 14.95 -14.46 2.27
N GLU A 148 14.74 -13.85 1.11
CA GLU A 148 15.71 -13.77 0.01
C GLU A 148 16.60 -12.52 0.06
N PHE A 149 16.53 -11.74 1.13
CA PHE A 149 17.27 -10.46 1.29
C PHE A 149 16.95 -9.40 0.22
N ARG A 150 15.78 -9.44 -0.39
CA ARG A 150 15.30 -8.45 -1.38
C ARG A 150 14.52 -7.34 -0.69
N PHE A 151 15.17 -6.62 0.25
CA PHE A 151 14.52 -5.60 1.08
C PHE A 151 13.91 -4.44 0.28
N HIS A 152 14.53 -4.07 -0.83
CA HIS A 152 13.97 -3.09 -1.76
C HIS A 152 12.59 -3.55 -2.30
N SER A 153 12.49 -4.80 -2.75
CA SER A 153 11.23 -5.37 -3.23
C SER A 153 10.17 -5.39 -2.13
N ALA A 154 10.54 -5.79 -0.91
CA ALA A 154 9.63 -5.77 0.24
C ALA A 154 9.13 -4.35 0.55
N ALA A 155 10.00 -3.32 0.47
CA ALA A 155 9.60 -1.93 0.69
C ALA A 155 8.64 -1.42 -0.40
N HIS A 156 8.83 -1.81 -1.65
CA HIS A 156 7.92 -1.48 -2.75
C HIS A 156 6.57 -2.17 -2.57
N GLU A 157 6.56 -3.45 -2.23
CA GLU A 157 5.32 -4.21 -2.04
C GLU A 157 4.46 -3.62 -0.92
N VAL A 158 5.06 -3.30 0.24
CA VAL A 158 4.31 -2.68 1.33
C VAL A 158 3.84 -1.26 0.97
N TYR A 159 4.63 -0.52 0.19
CA TYR A 159 4.23 0.80 -0.29
C TYR A 159 3.00 0.71 -1.19
N ASP A 160 3.01 -0.17 -2.18
CA ASP A 160 1.91 -0.34 -3.13
C ASP A 160 0.64 -0.86 -2.44
N LEU A 161 0.78 -1.81 -1.51
CA LEU A 161 -0.32 -2.29 -0.67
C LEU A 161 -0.98 -1.13 0.09
N VAL A 162 -0.19 -0.32 0.79
CA VAL A 162 -0.71 0.75 1.64
C VAL A 162 -1.22 1.92 0.81
N TRP A 163 -0.41 2.40 -0.13
CA TRP A 163 -0.76 3.60 -0.90
C TRP A 163 -1.92 3.34 -1.83
N SER A 164 -1.79 2.34 -2.70
CA SER A 164 -2.75 2.09 -3.76
C SER A 164 -3.93 1.24 -3.27
N CYS A 165 -3.68 0.01 -2.77
CA CYS A 165 -4.78 -0.89 -2.44
C CYS A 165 -5.59 -0.39 -1.24
N PHE A 166 -4.90 -0.08 -0.14
CA PHE A 166 -5.59 0.28 1.10
C PHE A 166 -6.13 1.71 1.07
N CYS A 167 -5.26 2.72 0.82
CA CYS A 167 -5.67 4.12 0.94
C CYS A 167 -6.48 4.63 -0.25
N ASP A 168 -6.04 4.34 -1.51
CA ASP A 168 -6.69 4.94 -2.69
C ASP A 168 -7.97 4.23 -3.09
N TRP A 169 -8.10 2.93 -2.74
CA TRP A 169 -9.25 2.12 -3.13
C TRP A 169 -10.08 1.68 -1.95
N PHE A 170 -9.53 0.88 -1.05
CA PHE A 170 -10.32 0.22 -0.02
C PHE A 170 -10.98 1.21 0.94
N ILE A 171 -10.23 2.14 1.54
CA ILE A 171 -10.79 3.17 2.42
C ILE A 171 -11.90 3.96 1.72
N GLU A 172 -11.72 4.30 0.44
CA GLU A 172 -12.71 5.08 -0.31
C GLU A 172 -13.98 4.25 -0.60
N ALA A 173 -13.85 2.95 -0.92
CA ALA A 173 -14.97 2.05 -1.11
C ALA A 173 -15.76 1.86 0.18
N GLU A 174 -15.07 1.69 1.31
CA GLU A 174 -15.67 1.48 2.64
C GLU A 174 -16.45 2.69 3.17
N LYS A 175 -16.32 3.86 2.57
CA LYS A 175 -17.16 5.02 2.93
C LYS A 175 -18.64 4.77 2.68
N VAL A 176 -19.00 3.88 1.77
CA VAL A 176 -20.41 3.55 1.47
C VAL A 176 -21.04 2.78 2.63
N PRO A 177 -20.55 1.58 3.03
CA PRO A 177 -21.11 0.85 4.17
C PRO A 177 -20.98 1.63 5.49
N MET A 178 -19.91 2.42 5.68
CA MET A 178 -19.78 3.28 6.87
C MET A 178 -20.92 4.31 6.99
N ARG A 179 -21.38 4.87 5.87
CA ARG A 179 -22.51 5.81 5.84
C ARG A 179 -23.86 5.13 6.01
N ALA A 180 -23.99 3.88 5.58
CA ALA A 180 -25.21 3.08 5.77
C ALA A 180 -25.48 2.81 7.26
N GLY A 181 -24.42 2.63 8.07
CA GLY A 181 -24.53 2.38 9.51
C GLY A 181 -24.87 0.93 9.85
N GLY A 182 -25.20 0.69 11.13
CA GLY A 182 -25.59 -0.66 11.60
C GLY A 182 -24.52 -1.72 11.35
N GLY A 183 -24.95 -2.96 11.04
CA GLY A 183 -24.07 -4.11 10.84
C GLY A 183 -23.08 -3.95 9.68
N GLU A 184 -23.46 -3.25 8.61
CA GLU A 184 -22.54 -2.95 7.51
C GLU A 184 -21.35 -2.08 7.95
N LYS A 185 -21.63 -1.05 8.76
CA LYS A 185 -20.58 -0.22 9.33
C LYS A 185 -19.69 -1.02 10.28
N GLU A 186 -20.27 -1.83 11.15
CA GLU A 186 -19.51 -2.63 12.11
C GLU A 186 -18.58 -3.61 11.41
N ARG A 187 -19.06 -4.28 10.36
CA ARG A 187 -18.24 -5.16 9.51
C ARG A 187 -17.11 -4.40 8.83
N ALA A 188 -17.42 -3.29 8.16
CA ALA A 188 -16.44 -2.45 7.47
C ALA A 188 -15.33 -1.97 8.41
N LEU A 189 -15.67 -1.55 9.62
CA LEU A 189 -14.70 -1.14 10.63
C LEU A 189 -13.85 -2.30 11.13
N ALA A 190 -14.44 -3.50 11.31
CA ALA A 190 -13.69 -4.68 11.72
C ALA A 190 -12.65 -5.09 10.67
N VAL A 191 -13.02 -5.09 9.38
CA VAL A 191 -12.11 -5.42 8.28
C VAL A 191 -11.03 -4.36 8.11
N LEU A 192 -11.38 -3.07 8.25
CA LEU A 192 -10.41 -1.97 8.23
C LEU A 192 -9.36 -2.11 9.33
N ASP A 193 -9.79 -2.35 10.58
CA ASP A 193 -8.87 -2.49 11.71
C ASP A 193 -7.99 -3.73 11.58
N TYR A 194 -8.56 -4.85 11.12
CA TYR A 194 -7.84 -6.07 10.85
C TYR A 194 -6.74 -5.87 9.78
N ALA A 195 -7.07 -5.21 8.67
CA ALA A 195 -6.11 -4.91 7.62
C ALA A 195 -5.04 -3.91 8.10
N LEU A 196 -5.46 -2.85 8.79
CA LEU A 196 -4.57 -1.81 9.28
C LEU A 196 -3.56 -2.33 10.31
N TYR A 197 -4.00 -3.18 11.24
CA TYR A 197 -3.11 -3.80 12.22
C TYR A 197 -2.01 -4.66 11.55
N ARG A 198 -2.35 -5.41 10.51
CA ARG A 198 -1.38 -6.18 9.72
C ARG A 198 -0.44 -5.29 8.92
N ILE A 199 -0.98 -4.24 8.32
CA ILE A 199 -0.18 -3.24 7.58
C ILE A 199 0.86 -2.59 8.50
N LEU A 200 0.47 -2.17 9.72
CA LEU A 200 1.42 -1.57 10.67
C LEU A 200 2.54 -2.53 11.03
N ARG A 201 2.24 -3.82 11.21
CA ARG A 201 3.24 -4.85 11.51
C ARG A 201 4.16 -5.14 10.33
N LEU A 202 3.63 -5.18 9.09
CA LEU A 202 4.44 -5.32 7.87
C LEU A 202 5.38 -4.14 7.66
N LEU A 203 4.93 -2.95 7.99
CA LEU A 203 5.70 -1.71 7.79
C LEU A 203 6.70 -1.45 8.92
N HIS A 204 6.49 -2.01 10.12
CA HIS A 204 7.29 -1.72 11.31
C HIS A 204 8.80 -1.88 11.13
N PRO A 205 9.35 -2.90 10.43
CA PRO A 205 10.78 -3.00 10.18
C PRO A 205 11.38 -1.82 9.42
N PHE A 206 10.59 -1.16 8.59
CA PHE A 206 10.99 -0.03 7.76
C PHE A 206 10.78 1.31 8.45
N MET A 207 9.63 1.47 9.12
CA MET A 207 9.16 2.73 9.73
C MET A 207 8.70 2.49 11.19
N PRO A 208 9.63 2.15 12.11
CA PRO A 208 9.27 1.69 13.46
C PRO A 208 8.58 2.74 14.33
N PHE A 209 8.93 4.03 14.18
CA PHE A 209 8.40 5.05 15.09
C PHE A 209 6.95 5.38 14.83
N ILE A 210 6.58 5.64 13.57
CA ILE A 210 5.19 5.96 13.22
C ILE A 210 4.26 4.76 13.40
N THR A 211 4.71 3.56 13.07
CA THR A 211 3.88 2.36 13.22
C THR A 211 3.61 2.01 14.67
N GLU A 212 4.59 2.17 15.54
CA GLU A 212 4.41 2.02 16.99
C GLU A 212 3.42 3.04 17.53
N GLU A 213 3.63 4.33 17.24
CA GLU A 213 2.74 5.40 17.66
C GLU A 213 1.30 5.19 17.19
N LEU A 214 1.12 4.85 15.91
CA LEU A 214 -0.21 4.60 15.36
C LEU A 214 -0.88 3.37 15.97
N ALA A 215 -0.14 2.30 16.28
CA ALA A 215 -0.72 1.11 16.91
C ALA A 215 -1.27 1.43 18.32
N HIS A 216 -0.57 2.25 19.09
CA HIS A 216 -1.06 2.73 20.38
C HIS A 216 -2.27 3.68 20.22
N GLN A 217 -2.18 4.66 19.32
CA GLN A 217 -3.27 5.60 19.07
C GLN A 217 -4.55 4.92 18.56
N MET A 218 -4.39 3.84 17.78
CA MET A 218 -5.52 3.03 17.30
C MET A 218 -6.07 2.08 18.38
N GLY A 219 -5.44 1.97 19.55
CA GLY A 219 -5.86 1.03 20.59
C GLY A 219 -5.57 -0.44 20.25
N PHE A 220 -4.67 -0.71 19.30
CA PHE A 220 -4.23 -2.07 18.99
C PHE A 220 -3.25 -2.62 20.02
N LEU A 221 -2.57 -1.73 20.74
CA LEU A 221 -1.63 -2.04 21.81
C LEU A 221 -2.02 -1.31 23.08
N SER A 222 -1.90 -2.01 24.20
CA SER A 222 -2.04 -1.46 25.55
C SER A 222 -0.72 -0.82 26.01
N ASP A 223 -0.77 -0.07 27.11
CA ASP A 223 0.43 0.47 27.73
C ASP A 223 1.44 -0.62 28.09
N GLY A 224 2.68 -0.47 27.62
CA GLY A 224 3.77 -1.42 27.82
C GLY A 224 3.87 -2.55 26.80
N GLU A 225 2.93 -2.66 25.89
CA GLU A 225 3.04 -3.52 24.69
C GLU A 225 3.77 -2.78 23.56
N THR A 226 4.33 -3.52 22.62
CA THR A 226 5.02 -2.97 21.42
C THR A 226 4.86 -3.89 20.23
N ILE A 227 4.73 -3.32 19.03
CA ILE A 227 4.72 -4.07 17.76
C ILE A 227 6.00 -4.89 17.61
N MET A 228 7.12 -4.41 18.14
CA MET A 228 8.44 -5.06 17.99
C MET A 228 8.44 -6.53 18.41
N PHE A 229 7.58 -6.93 19.35
CA PHE A 229 7.47 -8.31 19.83
C PHE A 229 6.26 -9.07 19.27
N GLU A 230 5.44 -8.40 18.47
CA GLU A 230 4.33 -9.08 17.79
C GLU A 230 4.89 -9.99 16.68
N PRO A 231 4.29 -11.17 16.45
CA PRO A 231 4.68 -12.03 15.33
C PRO A 231 4.57 -11.28 14.00
N PHE A 232 5.50 -11.51 13.07
CA PHE A 232 5.36 -10.94 11.73
C PHE A 232 4.12 -11.54 11.05
N PRO A 233 3.35 -10.76 10.24
CA PRO A 233 2.12 -11.25 9.65
C PRO A 233 2.31 -12.48 8.76
N GLU A 234 1.39 -13.42 8.88
CA GLU A 234 1.26 -14.60 8.03
C GLU A 234 -0.06 -14.53 7.25
N ASP A 235 -0.13 -15.28 6.15
CA ASP A 235 -1.31 -15.45 5.31
C ASP A 235 -2.44 -16.18 6.09
N ASP A 236 -3.63 -15.62 6.07
CA ASP A 236 -4.83 -16.19 6.72
C ASP A 236 -5.76 -16.92 5.72
N GLY A 237 -5.34 -17.09 4.48
CA GLY A 237 -6.04 -17.87 3.45
C GLY A 237 -7.03 -17.09 2.59
N PHE A 238 -7.18 -15.79 2.77
CA PHE A 238 -8.08 -14.96 1.95
C PHE A 238 -7.64 -14.86 0.48
N ARG A 239 -6.37 -15.11 0.15
CA ARG A 239 -5.90 -15.17 -1.24
C ARG A 239 -6.56 -16.27 -2.08
N ASN A 240 -7.21 -17.25 -1.44
CA ASN A 240 -7.94 -18.31 -2.12
C ASN A 240 -9.37 -17.89 -2.56
N ALA A 241 -9.70 -16.60 -2.46
CA ALA A 241 -10.94 -16.06 -2.98
C ALA A 241 -11.09 -16.31 -4.49
N ASP A 242 -12.32 -16.29 -4.99
CA ASP A 242 -12.61 -16.52 -6.41
C ASP A 242 -11.89 -15.50 -7.29
N ALA A 243 -10.96 -15.98 -8.11
CA ALA A 243 -10.17 -15.15 -9.01
C ALA A 243 -11.05 -14.34 -9.99
N SER A 244 -12.22 -14.85 -10.39
CA SER A 244 -13.14 -14.13 -11.27
C SER A 244 -13.80 -12.96 -10.56
N GLU A 245 -14.13 -13.11 -9.27
CA GLU A 245 -14.66 -12.03 -8.44
C GLU A 245 -13.59 -10.93 -8.24
N LEU A 246 -12.36 -11.33 -7.86
CA LEU A 246 -11.26 -10.37 -7.69
C LEU A 246 -10.97 -9.58 -8.97
N ALA A 247 -10.99 -10.25 -10.13
CA ALA A 247 -10.79 -9.59 -11.43
C ALA A 247 -11.89 -8.58 -11.75
N ARG A 248 -13.16 -8.84 -11.36
CA ARG A 248 -14.26 -7.89 -11.52
C ARG A 248 -14.08 -6.65 -10.64
N ILE A 249 -13.63 -6.82 -9.41
CA ILE A 249 -13.32 -5.70 -8.51
C ILE A 249 -12.14 -4.88 -9.05
N ASP A 250 -11.06 -5.52 -9.53
CA ASP A 250 -9.98 -4.83 -10.23
C ASP A 250 -10.52 -4.04 -11.45
N GLY A 251 -11.43 -4.62 -12.22
CA GLY A 251 -12.12 -3.97 -13.35
C GLY A 251 -12.97 -2.77 -12.93
N LYS A 252 -13.66 -2.83 -11.78
CA LYS A 252 -14.37 -1.67 -11.22
C LYS A 252 -13.41 -0.52 -10.91
N PHE A 253 -12.27 -0.80 -10.30
CA PHE A 253 -11.27 0.23 -10.03
C PHE A 253 -10.62 0.78 -11.32
N GLU A 254 -10.45 -0.06 -12.34
CA GLU A 254 -10.02 0.38 -13.66
C GLU A 254 -11.04 1.34 -14.30
N LEU A 255 -12.33 1.02 -14.22
CA LEU A 255 -13.43 1.89 -14.67
C LEU A 255 -13.40 3.23 -13.93
N VAL A 256 -13.21 3.23 -12.63
CA VAL A 256 -13.08 4.47 -11.84
C VAL A 256 -11.85 5.28 -12.27
N ARG A 257 -10.70 4.64 -12.53
CA ARG A 257 -9.53 5.32 -13.08
C ARG A 257 -9.81 5.94 -14.43
N ALA A 258 -10.50 5.22 -15.33
CA ALA A 258 -10.90 5.71 -16.64
C ALA A 258 -11.78 6.97 -16.53
N GLY A 259 -12.78 6.96 -15.66
CA GLY A 259 -13.65 8.12 -15.41
C GLY A 259 -12.89 9.31 -14.80
N ARG A 260 -11.99 9.08 -13.85
CA ARG A 260 -11.13 10.13 -13.28
C ARG A 260 -10.18 10.72 -14.32
N PHE A 261 -9.60 9.87 -15.19
CA PHE A 261 -8.75 10.29 -16.30
C PHE A 261 -9.52 11.19 -17.27
N LEU A 262 -10.75 10.83 -17.62
CA LEU A 262 -11.60 11.68 -18.47
C LEU A 262 -11.85 13.06 -17.83
N LYS A 263 -12.21 13.10 -16.54
CA LYS A 263 -12.36 14.37 -15.80
C LYS A 263 -11.10 15.23 -15.86
N ALA A 264 -9.94 14.65 -15.58
CA ALA A 264 -8.65 15.33 -15.58
C ALA A 264 -8.27 15.85 -16.99
N SER A 265 -8.46 15.03 -18.02
CA SER A 265 -8.16 15.39 -19.42
C SER A 265 -8.95 16.59 -19.92
N TYR A 266 -10.12 16.85 -19.33
CA TYR A 266 -10.97 18.01 -19.64
C TYR A 266 -10.85 19.11 -18.58
N ASN A 267 -9.81 19.07 -17.72
CA ASN A 267 -9.56 20.05 -16.67
C ASN A 267 -10.76 20.31 -15.76
N LEU A 268 -11.59 19.29 -15.52
CA LEU A 268 -12.70 19.40 -14.59
C LEU A 268 -12.18 19.33 -13.16
N PRO A 269 -12.55 20.27 -12.28
CA PRO A 269 -12.15 20.22 -10.88
C PRO A 269 -12.60 18.93 -10.21
N ASP A 270 -11.80 18.36 -9.30
CA ASP A 270 -12.10 17.10 -8.60
C ASP A 270 -13.45 17.13 -7.87
N GLY A 271 -13.83 18.29 -7.33
CA GLY A 271 -15.11 18.50 -6.65
C GLY A 271 -16.32 18.57 -7.59
N LYS A 272 -16.13 18.74 -8.92
CA LYS A 272 -17.24 18.83 -9.87
C LYS A 272 -17.83 17.45 -10.11
N LYS A 273 -19.08 17.28 -9.77
CA LYS A 273 -19.87 16.09 -10.12
C LYS A 273 -20.32 16.16 -11.58
N VAL A 274 -20.15 15.04 -12.27
CA VAL A 274 -20.59 14.87 -13.67
C VAL A 274 -21.36 13.58 -13.80
N LYS A 275 -22.13 13.44 -14.88
CA LYS A 275 -22.79 12.20 -15.25
C LYS A 275 -21.84 11.36 -16.10
N PHE A 276 -21.81 10.06 -15.83
CA PHE A 276 -21.08 9.10 -16.63
C PHE A 276 -22.05 8.16 -17.33
N PHE A 277 -21.67 7.74 -18.51
CA PHE A 277 -22.32 6.70 -19.26
C PHE A 277 -21.33 5.54 -19.43
N VAL A 278 -21.75 4.33 -19.18
CA VAL A 278 -20.88 3.16 -19.29
C VAL A 278 -21.56 2.09 -20.14
N LYS A 279 -20.98 1.82 -21.32
CA LYS A 279 -21.36 0.66 -22.09
C LYS A 279 -20.61 -0.55 -21.55
N ALA A 280 -21.31 -1.45 -20.87
CA ALA A 280 -20.74 -2.69 -20.38
C ALA A 280 -20.33 -3.62 -21.53
N VAL A 281 -19.26 -4.41 -21.31
CA VAL A 281 -18.74 -5.34 -22.33
C VAL A 281 -19.73 -6.48 -22.61
N ASP A 282 -20.47 -6.94 -21.61
CA ASP A 282 -21.46 -8.00 -21.69
C ASP A 282 -22.51 -7.88 -20.57
N ALA A 283 -23.48 -8.80 -20.55
CA ALA A 283 -24.56 -8.83 -19.59
C ALA A 283 -24.08 -9.15 -18.15
N GLU A 284 -23.01 -9.92 -17.98
CA GLU A 284 -22.43 -10.26 -16.69
C GLU A 284 -21.75 -9.05 -16.06
N ALA A 285 -20.95 -8.32 -16.87
CA ALA A 285 -20.35 -7.05 -16.45
C ALA A 285 -21.42 -6.00 -16.11
N LEU A 286 -22.51 -5.93 -16.89
CA LEU A 286 -23.63 -5.03 -16.60
C LEU A 286 -24.27 -5.35 -15.23
N ALA A 287 -24.58 -6.61 -14.97
CA ALA A 287 -25.17 -7.03 -13.72
C ALA A 287 -24.27 -6.72 -12.52
N PHE A 288 -22.97 -6.97 -12.65
CA PHE A 288 -21.96 -6.63 -11.65
C PHE A 288 -21.89 -5.11 -11.41
N LEU A 289 -21.80 -4.31 -12.47
CA LEU A 289 -21.73 -2.84 -12.38
C LEU A 289 -22.97 -2.22 -11.75
N GLU A 290 -24.16 -2.75 -12.03
CA GLU A 290 -25.41 -2.29 -11.38
C GLU A 290 -25.43 -2.64 -9.89
N ALA A 291 -24.90 -3.81 -9.49
CA ALA A 291 -24.75 -4.18 -8.09
C ALA A 291 -23.75 -3.27 -7.35
N GLU A 292 -22.64 -2.87 -8.02
CA GLU A 292 -21.59 -2.02 -7.48
C GLU A 292 -21.83 -0.52 -7.69
N LYS A 293 -22.99 -0.11 -8.15
CA LYS A 293 -23.33 1.27 -8.54
C LYS A 293 -23.08 2.29 -7.44
N ALA A 294 -23.42 1.97 -6.20
CA ALA A 294 -23.22 2.87 -5.06
C ALA A 294 -21.73 3.13 -4.78
N SER A 295 -20.91 2.08 -4.85
CA SER A 295 -19.45 2.15 -4.72
C SER A 295 -18.85 2.98 -5.88
N ALA A 296 -19.21 2.68 -7.11
CA ALA A 296 -18.74 3.39 -8.30
C ALA A 296 -19.10 4.89 -8.27
N LEU A 297 -20.33 5.24 -7.90
CA LEU A 297 -20.78 6.63 -7.72
C LEU A 297 -19.93 7.37 -6.69
N SER A 298 -19.67 6.74 -5.55
CA SER A 298 -18.87 7.32 -4.47
C SER A 298 -17.42 7.53 -4.93
N LEU A 299 -16.80 6.51 -5.52
CA LEU A 299 -15.41 6.52 -5.97
C LEU A 299 -15.15 7.54 -7.09
N LEU A 300 -16.09 7.71 -8.03
CA LEU A 300 -15.99 8.69 -9.12
C LEU A 300 -16.37 10.09 -8.68
N ASN A 301 -16.94 10.27 -7.49
CA ASN A 301 -17.61 11.52 -7.11
C ASN A 301 -18.53 11.99 -8.25
N ALA A 302 -19.39 11.07 -8.72
CA ALA A 302 -20.28 11.30 -9.84
C ALA A 302 -21.65 11.86 -9.39
N GLU A 303 -22.32 12.59 -10.29
CA GLU A 303 -23.72 13.01 -10.12
C GLU A 303 -24.65 11.82 -10.38
N ALA A 304 -24.37 11.08 -11.45
CA ALA A 304 -25.09 9.86 -11.84
C ALA A 304 -24.17 8.97 -12.68
N ILE A 305 -24.45 7.67 -12.70
CA ILE A 305 -23.85 6.70 -13.63
C ILE A 305 -24.99 5.89 -14.24
N GLU A 306 -24.99 5.79 -15.55
CA GLU A 306 -25.89 4.93 -16.30
C GLU A 306 -25.08 3.78 -16.90
N PHE A 307 -25.48 2.54 -16.60
CA PHE A 307 -24.88 1.33 -17.16
C PHE A 307 -25.80 0.74 -18.20
N THR A 308 -25.29 0.31 -19.34
CA THR A 308 -26.08 -0.23 -20.45
C THR A 308 -25.26 -1.17 -21.33
N LEU A 309 -25.94 -1.99 -22.13
CA LEU A 309 -25.33 -2.75 -23.24
C LEU A 309 -25.42 -2.00 -24.57
N ALA A 310 -26.27 -0.96 -24.66
CA ALA A 310 -26.43 -0.18 -25.87
C ALA A 310 -25.21 0.72 -26.11
N ASP A 311 -24.97 1.02 -27.39
CA ASP A 311 -23.96 2.00 -27.78
C ASP A 311 -24.33 3.41 -27.28
N TYR A 312 -23.32 4.19 -26.93
CA TYR A 312 -23.52 5.59 -26.60
C TYR A 312 -24.09 6.35 -27.80
N ASP A 313 -25.19 7.07 -27.59
CA ASP A 313 -25.84 7.87 -28.62
C ASP A 313 -25.45 9.35 -28.46
N PRO A 314 -24.53 9.87 -29.28
CA PRO A 314 -24.17 11.28 -29.27
C PRO A 314 -25.32 12.23 -29.64
N ALA A 315 -26.36 11.76 -30.35
CA ALA A 315 -27.51 12.58 -30.71
C ALA A 315 -28.43 12.80 -29.49
N ALA A 316 -28.51 11.82 -28.60
CA ALA A 316 -29.33 11.92 -27.38
C ALA A 316 -28.57 12.59 -26.23
N HIS A 317 -27.27 12.39 -26.11
CA HIS A 317 -26.47 12.75 -24.90
C HIS A 317 -25.38 13.80 -25.18
N GLY A 318 -25.17 14.19 -26.44
CA GLY A 318 -24.07 15.07 -26.87
C GLY A 318 -22.79 14.30 -27.16
N ALA A 319 -21.80 14.98 -27.75
CA ALA A 319 -20.47 14.38 -27.94
C ALA A 319 -19.74 14.27 -26.60
N ALA A 320 -19.26 13.06 -26.26
CA ALA A 320 -18.48 12.82 -25.06
C ALA A 320 -17.17 12.09 -25.40
N PRO A 321 -16.09 12.39 -24.69
CA PRO A 321 -14.87 11.58 -24.76
C PRO A 321 -15.12 10.20 -24.18
N SER A 322 -14.29 9.23 -24.57
CA SER A 322 -14.42 7.88 -24.05
C SER A 322 -13.08 7.27 -23.66
N GLN A 323 -13.14 6.36 -22.72
CA GLN A 323 -12.01 5.55 -22.28
C GLN A 323 -12.46 4.09 -22.13
N VAL A 324 -11.69 3.17 -22.73
CA VAL A 324 -11.96 1.74 -22.64
C VAL A 324 -11.33 1.18 -21.36
N CYS A 325 -12.02 0.26 -20.70
CA CYS A 325 -11.54 -0.54 -19.59
C CYS A 325 -12.03 -2.00 -19.73
N SER A 326 -11.61 -2.88 -18.85
CA SER A 326 -11.92 -4.30 -18.90
C SER A 326 -13.43 -4.61 -18.81
N LEU A 327 -14.20 -3.81 -18.07
CA LEU A 327 -15.65 -3.97 -17.92
C LEU A 327 -16.48 -3.23 -18.96
N GLY A 328 -15.86 -2.42 -19.84
CA GLY A 328 -16.61 -1.69 -20.87
C GLY A 328 -15.95 -0.38 -21.30
N THR A 329 -16.77 0.53 -21.79
CA THR A 329 -16.34 1.87 -22.23
C THR A 329 -17.06 2.94 -21.42
N VAL A 330 -16.29 3.84 -20.84
CA VAL A 330 -16.76 4.99 -20.04
C VAL A 330 -16.82 6.23 -20.92
N TYR A 331 -17.95 6.97 -20.84
CA TYR A 331 -18.18 8.23 -21.51
C TYR A 331 -18.47 9.33 -20.50
#